data_cd87a6a026c6eff79fea9e23dd83963b
#
_entry.id   cd87a6a026c6eff79fea9e23dd83963b
#
_cell.length_a   1.000
_cell.length_b   1.000
_cell.length_c   1.000
_cell.angle_alpha   90.00
_cell.angle_beta   90.00
_cell.angle_gamma   90.00
#
_symmetry.space_group_name_H-M   'P 1'
#
loop_
_entity.id
_entity.type
_entity.pdbx_description
1 polymer ?
#
loop_
_entity_poly.entity_id
_entity_poly.type
_entity_poly.pdbx_seq_one_letter_code
_entity_poly.pdbx_strand_id
1 'polypeptide(L)'
;MHLKKAYKKGLRRRRDNINVIKRMNVHKICDTIEPILNKFKDDEFIEMEFRLGKYNGTFFDTNIGKDMYVKLLNGLNKYTGWDRIIVSETDVFFREKDNLRITIDETTNEETIIKKERVHVEDFKQLEGTPFDIRFCVSKETPMEHDYDSEMDGKKTKTRTSFVRKNVSIDMTSVYGNVHDMDSEDPYTYQVEFEIIKPQSVEDKNILFNIIHKIKDLFNLL
;
A
#
# COMPACT_ATOMS: atom_id res chain seq x y z
N MET A 1 -12.93 25.20 -75.53
CA MET A 1 -13.17 23.81 -75.06
C MET A 1 -12.19 23.54 -73.93
N HIS A 2 -12.58 23.81 -72.67
CA HIS A 2 -11.70 23.76 -71.51
C HIS A 2 -12.19 22.70 -70.54
N LEU A 3 -11.37 21.64 -70.39
CA LEU A 3 -11.60 20.58 -69.41
C LEU A 3 -11.16 21.03 -68.01
N LYS A 4 -12.14 21.21 -67.10
CA LYS A 4 -11.84 21.43 -65.69
C LYS A 4 -11.60 20.08 -65.01
N LYS A 5 -10.34 19.81 -64.65
CA LYS A 5 -9.95 18.72 -63.75
C LYS A 5 -10.37 19.09 -62.32
N ALA A 6 -11.35 18.35 -61.76
CA ALA A 6 -11.71 18.45 -60.39
C ALA A 6 -10.69 17.73 -59.50
N TYR A 7 -9.99 18.48 -58.64
CA TYR A 7 -9.14 17.94 -57.57
C TYR A 7 -10.03 17.48 -56.43
N LYS A 8 -10.17 16.16 -56.28
CA LYS A 8 -10.70 15.59 -55.06
C LYS A 8 -9.59 15.61 -54.02
N LYS A 9 -9.58 16.59 -53.11
CA LYS A 9 -8.85 16.56 -51.86
C LYS A 9 -9.45 15.52 -50.95
N GLY A 10 -8.81 14.38 -50.80
CA GLY A 10 -9.12 13.39 -49.78
C GLY A 10 -8.83 13.97 -48.42
N LEU A 11 -9.84 14.32 -47.67
CA LEU A 11 -9.76 14.56 -46.23
C LEU A 11 -9.44 13.22 -45.55
N ARG A 12 -8.14 12.99 -45.32
CA ARG A 12 -7.74 11.99 -44.31
C ARG A 12 -8.22 12.50 -42.97
N ARG A 13 -9.31 11.93 -42.48
CA ARG A 13 -9.68 11.99 -41.08
C ARG A 13 -8.52 11.38 -40.28
N ARG A 14 -7.68 12.22 -39.68
CA ARG A 14 -6.86 11.82 -38.55
C ARG A 14 -7.84 11.32 -37.52
N ARG A 15 -7.90 10.01 -37.33
CA ARG A 15 -8.43 9.43 -36.10
C ARG A 15 -7.43 9.85 -35.03
N ASP A 16 -7.76 10.89 -34.33
CA ASP A 16 -7.13 11.18 -33.05
C ASP A 16 -7.43 9.96 -32.18
N ASN A 17 -6.46 9.08 -32.02
CA ASN A 17 -6.46 8.11 -30.95
C ASN A 17 -6.35 8.92 -29.67
N ILE A 18 -7.49 9.36 -29.17
CA ILE A 18 -7.61 9.77 -27.78
C ILE A 18 -7.36 8.49 -27.02
N ASN A 19 -6.11 8.31 -26.57
CA ASN A 19 -5.78 7.36 -25.54
C ASN A 19 -6.63 7.77 -24.35
N VAL A 20 -7.78 7.13 -24.22
CA VAL A 20 -8.56 7.19 -22.98
C VAL A 20 -7.68 6.54 -21.95
N ILE A 21 -6.92 7.37 -21.22
CA ILE A 21 -6.12 6.92 -20.08
C ILE A 21 -7.13 6.24 -19.15
N LYS A 22 -7.13 4.93 -19.13
CA LYS A 22 -7.93 4.16 -18.19
C LYS A 22 -7.38 4.49 -16.81
N ARG A 23 -8.06 5.36 -16.10
CA ARG A 23 -7.72 5.72 -14.72
C ARG A 23 -8.03 4.52 -13.80
N MET A 24 -7.31 4.41 -12.69
CA MET A 24 -7.61 3.47 -11.61
C MET A 24 -9.13 3.37 -11.37
N ASN A 25 -9.71 2.21 -11.62
CA ASN A 25 -11.14 1.98 -11.46
C ASN A 25 -11.45 1.57 -10.01
N VAL A 26 -11.74 2.56 -9.16
CA VAL A 26 -12.06 2.37 -7.74
C VAL A 26 -13.25 1.42 -7.56
N HIS A 27 -14.30 1.50 -8.39
CA HIS A 27 -15.46 0.62 -8.29
C HIS A 27 -15.08 -0.85 -8.49
N LYS A 28 -14.25 -1.15 -9.50
CA LYS A 28 -13.79 -2.52 -9.74
C LYS A 28 -12.99 -3.07 -8.56
N ILE A 29 -12.13 -2.24 -7.94
CA ILE A 29 -11.39 -2.63 -6.75
C ILE A 29 -12.36 -2.89 -5.60
N CYS A 30 -13.35 -2.02 -5.37
CA CYS A 30 -14.39 -2.23 -4.36
C CYS A 30 -15.16 -3.54 -4.58
N ASP A 31 -15.59 -3.82 -5.83
CA ASP A 31 -16.33 -5.03 -6.16
C ASP A 31 -15.54 -6.31 -5.83
N THR A 32 -14.22 -6.24 -5.99
CA THR A 32 -13.31 -7.37 -5.67
C THR A 32 -13.07 -7.49 -4.16
N ILE A 33 -12.87 -6.35 -3.46
CA ILE A 33 -12.48 -6.35 -2.04
C ILE A 33 -13.67 -6.57 -1.11
N GLU A 34 -14.87 -6.08 -1.45
CA GLU A 34 -16.06 -6.15 -0.59
C GLU A 34 -16.36 -7.57 -0.07
N PRO A 35 -16.39 -8.64 -0.92
CA PRO A 35 -16.63 -9.99 -0.43
C PRO A 35 -15.51 -10.52 0.47
N ILE A 36 -14.25 -10.10 0.22
CA ILE A 36 -13.09 -10.49 1.04
C ILE A 36 -13.19 -9.82 2.41
N LEU A 37 -13.45 -8.50 2.43
CA LEU A 37 -13.65 -7.73 3.65
C LEU A 37 -14.78 -8.32 4.49
N ASN A 38 -15.95 -8.57 3.90
CA ASN A 38 -17.11 -9.14 4.60
C ASN A 38 -16.87 -10.54 5.15
N LYS A 39 -15.96 -11.30 4.54
CA LYS A 39 -15.59 -12.64 5.02
C LYS A 39 -14.76 -12.61 6.29
N PHE A 40 -13.87 -11.62 6.44
CA PHE A 40 -12.84 -11.62 7.49
C PHE A 40 -12.96 -10.46 8.49
N LYS A 41 -13.76 -9.42 8.22
CA LYS A 41 -13.77 -8.18 9.04
C LYS A 41 -14.15 -8.39 10.51
N ASP A 42 -14.88 -9.44 10.81
CA ASP A 42 -15.36 -9.74 12.16
C ASP A 42 -14.49 -10.79 12.88
N ASP A 43 -13.45 -11.30 12.20
CA ASP A 43 -12.49 -12.22 12.81
C ASP A 43 -11.61 -11.47 13.81
N GLU A 44 -11.26 -12.15 14.91
CA GLU A 44 -10.40 -11.60 15.95
C GLU A 44 -8.95 -11.48 15.45
N PHE A 45 -8.28 -10.40 15.81
CA PHE A 45 -6.89 -10.08 15.45
C PHE A 45 -6.65 -9.91 13.95
N ILE A 46 -7.67 -9.52 13.19
CA ILE A 46 -7.53 -9.26 11.76
C ILE A 46 -6.93 -7.88 11.50
N GLU A 47 -5.90 -7.87 10.66
CA GLU A 47 -5.34 -6.69 10.02
C GLU A 47 -5.72 -6.69 8.53
N MET A 48 -6.18 -5.56 8.02
CA MET A 48 -6.49 -5.35 6.61
C MET A 48 -5.79 -4.10 6.09
N GLU A 49 -4.93 -4.28 5.09
CA GLU A 49 -4.13 -3.19 4.55
C GLU A 49 -4.00 -3.24 3.03
N PHE A 50 -3.86 -2.06 2.41
CA PHE A 50 -3.41 -1.92 1.04
C PHE A 50 -1.95 -1.49 1.03
N ARG A 51 -1.12 -2.14 0.23
CA ARG A 51 0.29 -1.79 0.02
C ARG A 51 0.50 -1.25 -1.38
N LEU A 52 1.30 -0.19 -1.50
CA LEU A 52 1.80 0.26 -2.79
C LEU A 52 3.09 -0.48 -3.13
N GLY A 53 3.28 -0.75 -4.41
CA GLY A 53 4.49 -1.43 -4.86
C GLY A 53 4.49 -1.73 -6.36
N LYS A 54 5.32 -2.68 -6.76
CA LYS A 54 5.40 -3.18 -8.13
C LYS A 54 5.41 -4.69 -8.15
N TYR A 55 4.58 -5.28 -9.00
CA TYR A 55 4.66 -6.70 -9.28
C TYR A 55 5.67 -6.95 -10.40
N ASN A 56 6.74 -7.67 -10.09
CA ASN A 56 7.82 -7.94 -11.05
C ASN A 56 7.72 -9.30 -11.77
N GLY A 57 6.56 -9.95 -11.68
CA GLY A 57 6.28 -11.24 -12.29
C GLY A 57 6.45 -12.43 -11.35
N THR A 58 7.26 -12.31 -10.31
CA THR A 58 7.50 -13.37 -9.32
C THR A 58 7.07 -12.98 -7.91
N PHE A 59 7.34 -11.76 -7.50
CA PHE A 59 6.95 -11.22 -6.20
C PHE A 59 6.44 -9.78 -6.32
N PHE A 60 5.81 -9.31 -5.27
CA PHE A 60 5.36 -7.92 -5.14
C PHE A 60 6.40 -7.15 -4.34
N ASP A 61 7.11 -6.24 -5.01
CA ASP A 61 8.08 -5.36 -4.37
C ASP A 61 7.36 -4.16 -3.76
N THR A 62 7.44 -4.02 -2.45
CA THR A 62 6.84 -2.91 -1.69
C THR A 62 7.72 -1.67 -1.62
N ASN A 63 8.96 -1.73 -2.13
CA ASN A 63 9.84 -0.57 -2.17
C ASN A 63 9.41 0.40 -3.27
N ILE A 64 8.89 1.57 -2.88
CA ILE A 64 8.46 2.61 -3.83
C ILE A 64 9.59 3.56 -4.22
N GLY A 65 10.76 3.42 -3.61
CA GLY A 65 11.93 4.29 -3.80
C GLY A 65 11.85 5.60 -3.01
N LYS A 66 13.02 6.13 -2.68
CA LYS A 66 13.19 7.31 -1.81
C LYS A 66 12.50 8.57 -2.36
N ASP A 67 12.68 8.86 -3.64
CA ASP A 67 12.15 10.09 -4.25
C ASP A 67 10.62 10.15 -4.18
N MET A 68 9.97 9.03 -4.49
CA MET A 68 8.51 8.92 -4.42
C MET A 68 8.01 8.98 -2.98
N TYR A 69 8.70 8.31 -2.07
CA TYR A 69 8.42 8.36 -0.63
C TYR A 69 8.47 9.79 -0.09
N VAL A 70 9.56 10.53 -0.35
CA VAL A 70 9.72 11.92 0.11
C VAL A 70 8.64 12.83 -0.49
N LYS A 71 8.32 12.64 -1.78
CA LYS A 71 7.27 13.42 -2.45
C LYS A 71 5.90 13.21 -1.81
N LEU A 72 5.53 11.95 -1.55
CA LEU A 72 4.27 11.59 -0.89
C LEU A 72 4.23 12.10 0.55
N LEU A 73 5.29 11.89 1.33
CA LEU A 73 5.40 12.35 2.71
C LEU A 73 5.22 13.87 2.81
N ASN A 74 5.87 14.63 1.93
CA ASN A 74 5.73 16.08 1.85
C ASN A 74 4.29 16.50 1.47
N GLY A 75 3.63 15.75 0.59
CA GLY A 75 2.25 15.98 0.21
C GLY A 75 1.28 15.74 1.37
N LEU A 76 1.45 14.64 2.09
CA LEU A 76 0.64 14.29 3.26
C LEU A 76 0.81 15.31 4.41
N ASN A 77 2.03 15.79 4.65
CA ASN A 77 2.31 16.81 5.66
C ASN A 77 1.67 18.17 5.38
N LYS A 78 1.34 18.49 4.12
CA LYS A 78 0.64 19.74 3.77
C LYS A 78 -0.85 19.71 4.13
N TYR A 79 -1.42 18.53 4.26
CA TYR A 79 -2.83 18.40 4.62
C TYR A 79 -3.02 18.53 6.12
N THR A 80 -3.89 19.46 6.54
CA THR A 80 -4.09 19.82 7.96
C THR A 80 -5.29 19.11 8.61
N GLY A 81 -5.99 18.25 7.87
CA GLY A 81 -7.21 17.58 8.33
C GLY A 81 -7.00 16.20 8.93
N TRP A 82 -5.78 15.83 9.33
CA TRP A 82 -5.51 14.57 10.03
C TRP A 82 -6.06 14.62 11.46
N ASP A 83 -6.65 13.51 11.92
CA ASP A 83 -7.07 13.38 13.31
C ASP A 83 -5.84 13.23 14.23
N ARG A 84 -4.81 12.52 13.73
CA ARG A 84 -3.52 12.32 14.40
C ARG A 84 -2.42 12.10 13.38
N ILE A 85 -1.22 12.55 13.73
CA ILE A 85 0.03 12.17 13.06
C ILE A 85 0.90 11.53 14.15
N ILE A 86 1.31 10.28 13.94
CA ILE A 86 2.09 9.50 14.89
C ILE A 86 3.42 9.16 14.24
N VAL A 87 4.52 9.44 14.95
CA VAL A 87 5.86 9.02 14.53
C VAL A 87 6.33 7.97 15.52
N SER A 88 6.80 6.85 15.00
CA SER A 88 7.36 5.75 15.81
C SER A 88 8.63 5.22 15.18
N GLU A 89 9.55 4.78 16.03
CA GLU A 89 10.73 4.03 15.66
C GLU A 89 10.70 2.69 16.37
N THR A 90 10.78 1.59 15.63
CA THR A 90 10.61 0.24 16.18
C THR A 90 11.66 -0.70 15.62
N ASP A 91 12.18 -1.54 16.49
CA ASP A 91 12.94 -2.71 16.11
C ASP A 91 12.02 -3.92 16.00
N VAL A 92 12.06 -4.58 14.85
CA VAL A 92 11.24 -5.76 14.55
C VAL A 92 12.16 -6.96 14.34
N PHE A 93 12.12 -7.87 15.28
CA PHE A 93 12.74 -9.18 15.17
C PHE A 93 11.74 -10.17 14.57
N PHE A 94 12.19 -11.08 13.73
CA PHE A 94 11.31 -12.04 13.08
C PHE A 94 11.91 -13.44 13.06
N ARG A 95 11.01 -14.43 13.11
CA ARG A 95 11.31 -15.84 13.00
C ARG A 95 10.36 -16.48 12.00
N GLU A 96 10.94 -16.97 10.88
CA GLU A 96 10.14 -17.40 9.71
C GLU A 96 9.42 -18.73 9.94
N LYS A 97 10.06 -19.66 10.69
CA LYS A 97 9.52 -21.02 10.87
C LYS A 97 8.11 -21.07 11.48
N ASP A 98 7.73 -20.05 12.26
CA ASP A 98 6.43 -19.97 12.94
C ASP A 98 5.75 -18.60 12.77
N ASN A 99 6.31 -17.73 11.90
CA ASN A 99 5.81 -16.38 11.62
C ASN A 99 5.78 -15.46 12.87
N LEU A 100 6.67 -15.71 13.83
CA LEU A 100 6.78 -14.89 15.04
C LEU A 100 7.40 -13.52 14.72
N ARG A 101 6.86 -12.49 15.35
CA ARG A 101 7.41 -11.13 15.35
C ARG A 101 7.44 -10.58 16.74
N ILE A 102 8.56 -10.00 17.12
CA ILE A 102 8.74 -9.22 18.32
C ILE A 102 9.02 -7.80 17.87
N THR A 103 8.18 -6.86 18.28
CA THR A 103 8.35 -5.45 17.98
C THR A 103 8.65 -4.71 19.29
N ILE A 104 9.73 -3.95 19.31
CA ILE A 104 10.13 -3.10 20.44
C ILE A 104 10.04 -1.66 19.97
N ASP A 105 9.24 -0.85 20.66
CA ASP A 105 9.19 0.59 20.45
C ASP A 105 10.40 1.26 21.11
N GLU A 106 11.23 1.93 20.32
CA GLU A 106 12.50 2.53 20.79
C GLU A 106 12.28 3.73 21.73
N THR A 107 11.07 4.29 21.75
CA THR A 107 10.74 5.44 22.62
C THR A 107 10.21 4.99 23.96
N THR A 108 9.30 4.00 23.97
CA THR A 108 8.59 3.54 25.17
C THR A 108 9.21 2.29 25.77
N ASN A 109 10.05 1.56 25.01
CA ASN A 109 10.53 0.21 25.31
C ASN A 109 9.38 -0.81 25.47
N GLU A 110 8.21 -0.51 24.93
CA GLU A 110 7.09 -1.44 24.91
C GLU A 110 7.38 -2.59 23.94
N GLU A 111 7.19 -3.81 24.41
CA GLU A 111 7.36 -5.02 23.59
C GLU A 111 5.98 -5.56 23.18
N THR A 112 5.83 -5.87 21.90
CA THR A 112 4.67 -6.55 21.35
C THR A 112 5.11 -7.82 20.65
N ILE A 113 4.49 -8.95 21.00
CA ILE A 113 4.81 -10.26 20.42
C ILE A 113 3.57 -10.82 19.75
N ILE A 114 3.71 -11.10 18.45
CA ILE A 114 2.62 -11.62 17.63
C ILE A 114 3.09 -12.76 16.73
N LYS A 115 2.16 -13.66 16.42
CA LYS A 115 2.25 -14.53 15.26
C LYS A 115 1.47 -13.88 14.12
N LYS A 116 2.17 -13.50 13.02
CA LYS A 116 1.54 -12.87 11.85
C LYS A 116 1.36 -13.86 10.70
N GLU A 117 0.14 -14.29 10.47
CA GLU A 117 -0.22 -15.24 9.42
C GLU A 117 -0.96 -14.51 8.29
N ARG A 118 -0.48 -14.67 7.06
CA ARG A 118 -1.15 -14.14 5.87
C ARG A 118 -2.37 -15.02 5.55
N VAL A 119 -3.58 -14.43 5.58
CA VAL A 119 -4.84 -15.13 5.35
C VAL A 119 -5.32 -14.98 3.91
N HIS A 120 -5.19 -13.79 3.34
CA HIS A 120 -5.59 -13.52 1.97
C HIS A 120 -4.73 -12.44 1.31
N VAL A 121 -4.56 -12.54 -0.01
CA VAL A 121 -3.88 -11.51 -0.83
C VAL A 121 -4.64 -11.35 -2.14
N GLU A 122 -4.86 -10.08 -2.53
CA GLU A 122 -5.40 -9.71 -3.84
C GLU A 122 -4.54 -8.63 -4.47
N ASP A 123 -4.06 -8.87 -5.70
CA ASP A 123 -3.16 -7.98 -6.44
C ASP A 123 -3.89 -7.23 -7.56
N PHE A 124 -3.84 -5.92 -7.54
CA PHE A 124 -4.31 -5.03 -8.61
C PHE A 124 -3.11 -4.51 -9.40
N LYS A 125 -2.87 -5.14 -10.53
CA LYS A 125 -1.68 -4.90 -11.37
C LYS A 125 -1.99 -4.00 -12.54
N GLN A 126 -0.97 -3.30 -13.04
CA GLN A 126 -1.05 -2.48 -14.25
C GLN A 126 -2.19 -1.46 -14.20
N LEU A 127 -2.34 -0.82 -13.05
CA LEU A 127 -3.33 0.23 -12.85
C LEU A 127 -2.91 1.46 -13.66
N GLU A 128 -3.63 1.73 -14.76
CA GLU A 128 -3.32 2.85 -15.64
C GLU A 128 -3.50 4.19 -14.91
N GLY A 129 -2.56 5.10 -15.15
CA GLY A 129 -2.54 6.42 -14.52
C GLY A 129 -1.98 6.43 -13.11
N THR A 130 -1.39 5.32 -12.66
CA THR A 130 -0.65 5.24 -11.41
C THR A 130 0.76 4.69 -11.65
N PRO A 131 1.76 5.13 -10.90
CA PRO A 131 3.12 4.59 -11.01
C PRO A 131 3.26 3.25 -10.28
N PHE A 132 2.26 2.82 -9.50
CA PHE A 132 2.30 1.65 -8.62
C PHE A 132 1.16 0.69 -8.89
N ASP A 133 1.42 -0.57 -8.59
CA ASP A 133 0.41 -1.59 -8.36
C ASP A 133 -0.06 -1.50 -6.90
N ILE A 134 -1.21 -2.12 -6.61
CA ILE A 134 -1.78 -2.16 -5.27
C ILE A 134 -1.95 -3.62 -4.87
N ARG A 135 -1.52 -3.96 -3.66
CA ARG A 135 -1.79 -5.24 -3.02
C ARG A 135 -2.71 -5.02 -1.83
N PHE A 136 -3.82 -5.73 -1.78
CA PHE A 136 -4.64 -5.85 -0.59
C PHE A 136 -4.24 -7.11 0.18
N CYS A 137 -3.94 -6.95 1.46
CA CYS A 137 -3.57 -8.05 2.35
C CYS A 137 -4.57 -8.15 3.49
N VAL A 138 -4.88 -9.39 3.85
CA VAL A 138 -5.54 -9.75 5.09
C VAL A 138 -4.59 -10.64 5.88
N SER A 139 -4.24 -10.23 7.09
CA SER A 139 -3.35 -10.97 7.98
C SER A 139 -4.05 -11.17 9.33
N LYS A 140 -3.70 -12.25 10.03
CA LYS A 140 -4.09 -12.47 11.42
C LYS A 140 -2.85 -12.27 12.29
N GLU A 141 -2.96 -11.36 13.27
CA GLU A 141 -1.88 -10.99 14.20
C GLU A 141 -2.21 -11.47 15.61
N THR A 142 -2.05 -12.75 15.85
CA THR A 142 -2.40 -13.35 17.14
C THR A 142 -1.34 -13.00 18.19
N PRO A 143 -1.71 -12.39 19.33
CA PRO A 143 -0.79 -12.16 20.44
C PRO A 143 -0.20 -13.48 20.95
N MET A 144 1.10 -13.47 21.26
CA MET A 144 1.84 -14.64 21.71
C MET A 144 2.62 -14.32 22.98
N GLU A 145 2.86 -15.34 23.78
CA GLU A 145 3.87 -15.29 24.82
C GLU A 145 5.26 -15.61 24.22
N HIS A 146 6.28 -14.90 24.65
CA HIS A 146 7.63 -15.07 24.14
C HIS A 146 8.32 -16.27 24.77
N ASP A 147 8.95 -17.09 23.91
CA ASP A 147 9.96 -18.07 24.27
C ASP A 147 11.35 -17.44 24.12
N TYR A 148 11.91 -16.96 25.24
CA TYR A 148 13.19 -16.25 25.28
C TYR A 148 14.41 -17.08 24.87
N ASP A 149 14.27 -18.41 24.84
CA ASP A 149 15.36 -19.34 24.47
C ASP A 149 15.48 -19.53 22.96
N SER A 150 14.67 -18.86 22.15
CA SER A 150 14.60 -19.08 20.71
C SER A 150 15.39 -18.02 19.94
N GLU A 151 16.27 -18.46 19.03
CA GLU A 151 16.95 -17.57 18.09
C GLU A 151 15.96 -16.94 17.08
N MET A 152 16.20 -15.65 16.76
CA MET A 152 15.49 -14.91 15.73
C MET A 152 16.28 -14.94 14.43
N ASP A 153 15.60 -15.06 13.28
CA ASP A 153 16.24 -15.15 11.96
C ASP A 153 16.80 -13.80 11.50
N GLY A 154 16.24 -12.70 11.99
CA GLY A 154 16.72 -11.37 11.64
C GLY A 154 16.06 -10.23 12.37
N LYS A 155 16.60 -9.04 12.13
CA LYS A 155 16.15 -7.77 12.70
C LYS A 155 15.97 -6.75 11.59
N LYS A 156 14.93 -5.91 11.70
CA LYS A 156 14.70 -4.73 10.87
C LYS A 156 14.35 -3.55 11.77
N THR A 157 14.94 -2.39 11.49
CA THR A 157 14.53 -1.15 12.15
C THR A 157 13.59 -0.39 11.24
N LYS A 158 12.47 0.05 11.79
CA LYS A 158 11.43 0.79 11.07
C LYS A 158 11.23 2.17 11.67
N THR A 159 11.32 3.20 10.84
CA THR A 159 10.84 4.54 11.19
C THR A 159 9.55 4.80 10.42
N ARG A 160 8.44 5.01 11.12
CA ARG A 160 7.10 5.15 10.55
C ARG A 160 6.48 6.48 10.91
N THR A 161 5.86 7.12 9.93
CA THR A 161 4.94 8.24 10.14
C THR A 161 3.55 7.80 9.69
N SER A 162 2.61 7.72 10.65
CA SER A 162 1.22 7.33 10.43
C SER A 162 0.32 8.55 10.39
N PHE A 163 -0.37 8.75 9.27
CA PHE A 163 -1.36 9.81 9.06
C PHE A 163 -2.76 9.24 9.23
N VAL A 164 -3.35 9.46 10.40
CA VAL A 164 -4.64 8.88 10.78
C VAL A 164 -5.79 9.83 10.49
N ARG A 165 -6.80 9.33 9.78
CA ARG A 165 -8.07 10.02 9.60
C ARG A 165 -9.24 9.04 9.60
N LYS A 166 -10.17 9.23 10.55
CA LYS A 166 -11.31 8.32 10.76
C LYS A 166 -10.81 6.87 10.91
N ASN A 167 -11.25 5.99 10.02
CA ASN A 167 -10.94 4.56 10.06
C ASN A 167 -9.78 4.15 9.13
N VAL A 168 -8.90 5.07 8.76
CA VAL A 168 -7.76 4.79 7.89
C VAL A 168 -6.49 5.38 8.47
N SER A 169 -5.42 4.60 8.52
CA SER A 169 -4.04 5.05 8.65
C SER A 169 -3.34 4.99 7.30
N ILE A 170 -2.61 6.04 6.95
CA ILE A 170 -1.64 6.01 5.84
C ILE A 170 -0.27 5.99 6.47
N ASP A 171 0.40 4.85 6.34
CA ASP A 171 1.66 4.58 6.99
C ASP A 171 2.81 4.72 6.00
N MET A 172 3.65 5.71 6.26
CA MET A 172 4.88 5.98 5.52
C MET A 172 6.03 5.39 6.32
N THR A 173 6.62 4.29 5.85
CA THR A 173 7.66 3.56 6.60
C THR A 173 8.96 3.49 5.82
N SER A 174 10.08 3.93 6.43
CA SER A 174 11.42 3.57 6.01
C SER A 174 11.91 2.38 6.83
N VAL A 175 12.48 1.38 6.17
CA VAL A 175 12.93 0.13 6.80
C VAL A 175 14.40 -0.08 6.51
N TYR A 176 15.20 -0.14 7.55
CA TYR A 176 16.61 -0.54 7.51
C TYR A 176 16.74 -2.04 7.73
N GLY A 177 17.71 -2.69 7.07
CA GLY A 177 17.95 -4.14 7.19
C GLY A 177 17.04 -5.00 6.30
N ASN A 178 16.40 -4.41 5.28
CA ASN A 178 15.52 -5.11 4.33
C ASN A 178 15.99 -5.00 2.87
N VAL A 179 17.25 -4.66 2.66
CA VAL A 179 17.82 -4.52 1.31
C VAL A 179 18.27 -5.89 0.85
N HIS A 180 17.68 -6.39 -0.25
CA HIS A 180 18.05 -7.64 -0.89
C HIS A 180 19.17 -7.46 -1.93
N ASP A 181 19.36 -6.22 -2.40
CA ASP A 181 20.40 -5.87 -3.34
C ASP A 181 21.63 -5.34 -2.57
N MET A 182 22.66 -6.17 -2.49
CA MET A 182 23.92 -5.85 -1.80
C MET A 182 24.69 -4.70 -2.47
N ASP A 183 24.40 -4.40 -3.73
CA ASP A 183 24.99 -3.31 -4.51
C ASP A 183 24.21 -1.99 -4.38
N SER A 184 23.10 -1.98 -3.63
CA SER A 184 22.31 -0.76 -3.41
C SER A 184 23.07 0.23 -2.53
N GLU A 185 23.23 1.47 -3.01
CA GLU A 185 23.81 2.57 -2.23
C GLU A 185 22.90 3.02 -1.07
N ASP A 186 21.58 2.77 -1.15
CA ASP A 186 20.61 3.11 -0.13
C ASP A 186 20.27 1.86 0.72
N PRO A 187 20.65 1.84 2.01
CA PRO A 187 20.39 0.71 2.89
C PRO A 187 18.92 0.61 3.34
N TYR A 188 18.08 1.53 2.88
CA TYR A 188 16.68 1.58 3.26
C TYR A 188 15.77 1.12 2.14
N THR A 189 14.63 0.52 2.51
CA THR A 189 13.46 0.39 1.64
C THR A 189 12.34 1.29 2.14
N TYR A 190 11.52 1.80 1.21
CA TYR A 190 10.51 2.80 1.47
C TYR A 190 9.13 2.24 1.13
N GLN A 191 8.25 2.18 2.12
CA GLN A 191 6.96 1.50 2.02
C GLN A 191 5.81 2.48 2.30
N VAL A 192 4.68 2.26 1.63
CA VAL A 192 3.43 2.98 1.87
C VAL A 192 2.30 1.97 2.00
N GLU A 193 1.63 2.03 3.14
CA GLU A 193 0.52 1.15 3.50
C GLU A 193 -0.71 1.99 3.87
N PHE A 194 -1.90 1.46 3.57
CA PHE A 194 -3.18 2.02 3.99
C PHE A 194 -3.87 0.98 4.85
N GLU A 195 -3.83 1.15 6.14
CA GLU A 195 -4.48 0.25 7.08
C GLU A 195 -5.93 0.65 7.33
N ILE A 196 -6.84 -0.32 7.33
CA ILE A 196 -8.21 -0.16 7.82
C ILE A 196 -8.19 -0.45 9.32
N ILE A 197 -8.19 0.61 10.15
CA ILE A 197 -7.97 0.51 11.60
C ILE A 197 -9.02 -0.37 12.30
N LYS A 198 -10.29 -0.27 11.86
CA LYS A 198 -11.40 -1.05 12.38
C LYS A 198 -12.19 -1.66 11.21
N PRO A 199 -11.78 -2.82 10.69
CA PRO A 199 -12.47 -3.46 9.57
C PRO A 199 -13.97 -3.66 9.82
N GLN A 200 -14.37 -3.97 11.07
CA GLN A 200 -15.76 -4.17 11.46
C GLN A 200 -16.64 -2.93 11.22
N SER A 201 -16.07 -1.73 11.28
CA SER A 201 -16.82 -0.49 11.05
C SER A 201 -17.03 -0.15 9.56
N VAL A 202 -16.53 -0.98 8.65
CA VAL A 202 -16.84 -0.88 7.21
C VAL A 202 -18.15 -1.61 6.95
N GLU A 203 -19.26 -0.91 7.21
CA GLU A 203 -20.61 -1.48 7.17
C GLU A 203 -21.14 -1.62 5.75
N ASP A 204 -20.75 -0.71 4.85
CA ASP A 204 -21.25 -0.67 3.49
C ASP A 204 -20.16 -0.38 2.44
N LYS A 205 -20.51 -0.61 1.19
CA LYS A 205 -19.64 -0.40 0.03
C LYS A 205 -19.23 1.07 -0.17
N ASN A 206 -20.01 2.03 0.30
CA ASN A 206 -19.67 3.45 0.15
C ASN A 206 -18.51 3.81 1.08
N ILE A 207 -18.48 3.23 2.28
CA ILE A 207 -17.36 3.40 3.22
C ILE A 207 -16.09 2.80 2.60
N LEU A 208 -16.17 1.58 2.07
CA LEU A 208 -15.05 0.93 1.38
C LEU A 208 -14.59 1.75 0.15
N PHE A 209 -15.54 2.24 -0.65
CA PHE A 209 -15.25 3.12 -1.80
C PHE A 209 -14.46 4.35 -1.36
N ASN A 210 -14.86 5.02 -0.28
CA ASN A 210 -14.19 6.19 0.25
C ASN A 210 -12.76 5.88 0.75
N ILE A 211 -12.54 4.69 1.31
CA ILE A 211 -11.20 4.23 1.72
C ILE A 211 -10.32 4.05 0.49
N ILE A 212 -10.77 3.31 -0.51
CA ILE A 212 -9.99 3.05 -1.73
C ILE A 212 -9.78 4.34 -2.54
N HIS A 213 -10.75 5.27 -2.50
CA HIS A 213 -10.60 6.56 -3.16
C HIS A 213 -9.46 7.40 -2.58
N LYS A 214 -9.15 7.27 -1.27
CA LYS A 214 -7.98 7.94 -0.68
C LYS A 214 -6.65 7.45 -1.25
N ILE A 215 -6.57 6.16 -1.64
CA ILE A 215 -5.39 5.64 -2.34
C ILE A 215 -5.24 6.35 -3.70
N LYS A 216 -6.34 6.52 -4.42
CA LYS A 216 -6.33 7.27 -5.68
C LYS A 216 -5.96 8.75 -5.48
N ASP A 217 -6.45 9.36 -4.40
CA ASP A 217 -6.12 10.75 -4.08
C ASP A 217 -4.64 10.92 -3.74
N LEU A 218 -4.02 9.91 -3.10
CA LEU A 218 -2.58 9.91 -2.83
C LEU A 218 -1.77 10.00 -4.14
N PHE A 219 -2.20 9.32 -5.20
CA PHE A 219 -1.52 9.39 -6.50
C PHE A 219 -1.60 10.79 -7.14
N ASN A 220 -2.56 11.63 -6.76
CA ASN A 220 -2.62 13.02 -7.22
C ASN A 220 -1.53 13.90 -6.61
N LEU A 221 -0.81 13.42 -5.58
CA LEU A 221 0.34 14.09 -4.99
C LEU A 221 1.63 13.84 -5.79
N LEU A 222 1.63 12.86 -6.68
CA LEU A 222 2.74 12.49 -7.56
C LEU A 222 2.73 13.28 -8.86
#